data_3b588d995ecc067ea21fbbfae82b258c
#
_entry.id   3b588d995ecc067ea21fbbfae82b258c
#
_cell.length_a   1.000
_cell.length_b   1.000
_cell.length_c   1.000
_cell.angle_alpha   90.00
_cell.angle_beta   90.00
_cell.angle_gamma   90.00
#
_symmetry.space_group_name_H-M   'P 1'
#
loop_
_entity.id
_entity.type
_entity.pdbx_description
1 polymer ?
#
loop_
_entity_poly.entity_id
_entity_poly.type
_entity_poly.pdbx_seq_one_letter_code
_entity_poly.pdbx_strand_id
1 'polypeptide(L)'
;MYSQLTTGKAATVRSKISDEDTAYECDLILDTKKNRPERLREDRVIWDREHGTSIQVHLKGKYIGGKQSVFEYLKGTAIVNPHAKITFVPPEGVPIVFERASDQVPPPTKPVMPHPEGVELGELLSMAKYTESLKMTSFLSSEFSRISNRVAKEVCELAGVPPEQRPTKLTLEQAGAVLEAMKKVRIMAPETDCLSPIGETLIRKGLKNVLGDVKAEFYAPPITREPKVFAGNPFIVEVGIVYGGELS
;
A
#
# COMPACT_ATOMS: atom_id res chain seq x y z
N MET A 1 -15.17 -9.67 -5.81
CA MET A 1 -16.47 -9.04 -6.16
C MET A 1 -16.80 -9.16 -7.65
N TYR A 2 -16.02 -8.65 -8.60
CA TYR A 2 -16.34 -8.70 -10.03
C TYR A 2 -16.58 -10.14 -10.58
N SER A 3 -15.73 -11.09 -10.19
CA SER A 3 -15.92 -12.52 -10.51
C SER A 3 -17.30 -13.03 -10.08
N GLN A 4 -17.66 -12.82 -8.83
CA GLN A 4 -18.93 -13.24 -8.27
C GLN A 4 -20.14 -12.58 -8.96
N LEU A 5 -20.04 -11.28 -9.27
CA LEU A 5 -21.13 -10.55 -9.96
C LEU A 5 -21.32 -11.02 -11.41
N THR A 6 -20.23 -11.37 -12.11
CA THR A 6 -20.28 -11.68 -13.54
C THR A 6 -20.43 -13.16 -13.84
N THR A 7 -19.93 -14.05 -12.99
CA THR A 7 -19.94 -15.51 -13.23
C THR A 7 -20.69 -16.31 -12.18
N GLY A 8 -21.06 -15.70 -11.05
CA GLY A 8 -21.62 -16.38 -9.89
C GLY A 8 -20.66 -17.32 -9.15
N LYS A 9 -19.39 -17.40 -9.57
CA LYS A 9 -18.41 -18.32 -9.01
C LYS A 9 -17.62 -17.67 -7.88
N ALA A 10 -17.30 -18.48 -6.86
CA ALA A 10 -16.38 -18.13 -5.80
C ALA A 10 -14.94 -17.93 -6.32
N ALA A 11 -14.13 -17.22 -5.57
CA ALA A 11 -12.69 -17.22 -5.73
C ALA A 11 -12.09 -18.36 -4.89
N THR A 12 -11.20 -19.17 -5.48
CA THR A 12 -10.47 -20.19 -4.75
C THR A 12 -9.11 -19.65 -4.32
N VAL A 13 -8.84 -19.72 -3.03
CA VAL A 13 -7.54 -19.33 -2.44
C VAL A 13 -6.89 -20.58 -1.86
N ARG A 14 -5.61 -20.80 -2.20
CA ARG A 14 -4.78 -21.86 -1.64
C ARG A 14 -3.52 -21.24 -1.07
N SER A 15 -3.15 -21.60 0.15
CA SER A 15 -1.95 -21.07 0.81
C SER A 15 -1.24 -22.17 1.60
N LYS A 16 0.09 -22.17 1.53
CA LYS A 16 0.95 -23.09 2.27
C LYS A 16 2.13 -22.32 2.85
N ILE A 17 2.45 -22.56 4.09
CA ILE A 17 3.68 -22.10 4.74
C ILE A 17 4.73 -23.22 4.73
N SER A 18 6.02 -22.85 4.84
CA SER A 18 7.13 -23.79 4.68
C SER A 18 7.14 -24.95 5.66
N ASP A 19 6.55 -24.75 6.84
CA ASP A 19 6.56 -25.74 7.93
C ASP A 19 5.36 -26.72 7.88
N GLU A 20 4.52 -26.61 6.86
CA GLU A 20 3.32 -27.46 6.71
C GLU A 20 3.44 -28.41 5.51
N ASP A 21 2.98 -29.66 5.67
CA ASP A 21 2.96 -30.66 4.59
C ASP A 21 1.82 -30.42 3.60
N THR A 22 0.72 -29.82 4.07
CA THR A 22 -0.48 -29.57 3.28
C THR A 22 -0.78 -28.07 3.14
N ALA A 23 -1.41 -27.69 2.03
CA ALA A 23 -1.94 -26.36 1.83
C ALA A 23 -3.37 -26.25 2.38
N TYR A 24 -3.68 -25.09 2.93
CA TYR A 24 -5.06 -24.69 3.20
C TYR A 24 -5.69 -24.17 1.90
N GLU A 25 -6.87 -24.68 1.55
CA GLU A 25 -7.64 -24.23 0.39
C GLU A 25 -9.05 -23.82 0.81
N CYS A 26 -9.52 -22.67 0.34
CA CYS A 26 -10.87 -22.21 0.61
C CYS A 26 -11.50 -21.54 -0.61
N ASP A 27 -12.83 -21.68 -0.73
CA ASP A 27 -13.64 -20.97 -1.69
C ASP A 27 -14.33 -19.79 -1.01
N LEU A 28 -14.06 -18.58 -1.53
CA LEU A 28 -14.49 -17.31 -0.94
C LEU A 28 -15.52 -16.59 -1.81
N ILE A 29 -16.57 -16.11 -1.19
CA ILE A 29 -17.46 -15.09 -1.76
C ILE A 29 -17.50 -13.87 -0.84
N LEU A 30 -17.94 -12.73 -1.38
CA LEU A 30 -18.19 -11.53 -0.60
C LEU A 30 -19.69 -11.39 -0.35
N ASP A 31 -20.11 -11.47 0.91
CA ASP A 31 -21.44 -11.00 1.29
C ASP A 31 -21.47 -9.47 1.26
N THR A 32 -22.01 -8.92 0.17
CA THR A 32 -22.05 -7.47 -0.07
C THR A 32 -23.00 -6.74 0.89
N LYS A 33 -23.96 -7.45 1.53
CA LYS A 33 -24.86 -6.86 2.51
C LYS A 33 -24.17 -6.67 3.87
N LYS A 34 -23.38 -7.67 4.29
CA LYS A 34 -22.66 -7.66 5.56
C LYS A 34 -21.25 -7.10 5.43
N ASN A 35 -20.79 -6.84 4.19
CA ASN A 35 -19.40 -6.45 3.87
C ASN A 35 -18.37 -7.38 4.53
N ARG A 36 -18.58 -8.68 4.43
CA ARG A 36 -17.71 -9.72 5.03
C ARG A 36 -17.40 -10.82 4.02
N PRO A 37 -16.20 -11.39 4.05
CA PRO A 37 -15.91 -12.61 3.32
C PRO A 37 -16.68 -13.79 3.95
N GLU A 38 -17.28 -14.61 3.11
CA GLU A 38 -17.92 -15.85 3.47
C GLU A 38 -17.15 -17.01 2.84
N ARG A 39 -16.77 -17.99 3.64
CA ARG A 39 -16.05 -19.19 3.22
C ARG A 39 -17.09 -20.29 2.93
N LEU A 40 -17.19 -20.70 1.68
CA LEU A 40 -18.13 -21.75 1.25
C LEU A 40 -17.58 -23.16 1.48
N ARG A 41 -16.26 -23.32 1.31
CA ARG A 41 -15.54 -24.57 1.47
C ARG A 41 -14.17 -24.30 2.05
N GLU A 42 -13.74 -25.16 2.95
CA GLU A 42 -12.40 -25.17 3.55
C GLU A 42 -11.86 -26.59 3.59
N ASP A 43 -10.67 -26.79 3.04
CA ASP A 43 -10.03 -28.11 2.99
C ASP A 43 -8.50 -27.99 3.21
N ARG A 44 -7.89 -29.11 3.59
CA ARG A 44 -6.45 -29.32 3.51
C ARG A 44 -6.14 -30.18 2.30
N VAL A 45 -5.29 -29.67 1.40
CA VAL A 45 -4.98 -30.33 0.13
C VAL A 45 -3.47 -30.52 -0.01
N ILE A 46 -3.07 -31.57 -0.72
CA ILE A 46 -1.67 -31.77 -1.11
C ILE A 46 -1.35 -30.75 -2.20
N TRP A 47 -0.23 -30.04 -2.06
CA TRP A 47 0.28 -29.12 -3.04
C TRP A 47 1.78 -29.28 -3.19
N ASP A 48 2.25 -29.43 -4.43
CA ASP A 48 3.65 -29.70 -4.81
C ASP A 48 4.60 -28.50 -4.62
N ARG A 49 4.11 -27.41 -4.03
CA ARG A 49 4.91 -26.24 -3.67
C ARG A 49 5.39 -26.34 -2.23
N GLU A 50 6.61 -25.89 -1.98
CA GLU A 50 7.15 -25.79 -0.64
C GLU A 50 6.35 -24.80 0.20
N HIS A 51 6.11 -23.61 -0.34
CA HIS A 51 5.27 -22.56 0.26
C HIS A 51 4.69 -21.64 -0.82
N GLY A 52 3.76 -20.78 -0.44
CA GLY A 52 3.23 -19.75 -1.33
C GLY A 52 1.72 -19.60 -1.27
N THR A 53 1.19 -18.76 -2.15
CA THR A 53 -0.24 -18.50 -2.26
C THR A 53 -0.67 -18.58 -3.73
N SER A 54 -1.79 -19.25 -3.98
CA SER A 54 -2.48 -19.29 -5.27
C SER A 54 -3.85 -18.67 -5.12
N ILE A 55 -4.21 -17.79 -6.05
CA ILE A 55 -5.54 -17.19 -6.12
C ILE A 55 -6.11 -17.44 -7.50
N GLN A 56 -7.25 -18.13 -7.55
CA GLN A 56 -7.96 -18.41 -8.79
C GLN A 56 -9.30 -17.69 -8.80
N VAL A 57 -9.56 -16.93 -9.87
CA VAL A 57 -10.80 -16.22 -10.08
C VAL A 57 -11.35 -16.46 -11.49
N HIS A 58 -12.65 -16.60 -11.60
CA HIS A 58 -13.34 -16.73 -12.89
C HIS A 58 -13.91 -15.37 -13.28
N LEU A 59 -13.49 -14.85 -14.42
CA LEU A 59 -13.91 -13.55 -14.89
C LEU A 59 -14.65 -13.68 -16.22
N LYS A 60 -15.70 -12.89 -16.41
CA LYS A 60 -16.25 -12.66 -17.73
C LYS A 60 -15.49 -11.49 -18.35
N GLY A 61 -14.60 -11.80 -19.28
CA GLY A 61 -13.73 -10.81 -19.89
C GLY A 61 -13.14 -11.32 -21.21
N LYS A 62 -12.43 -10.44 -21.89
CA LYS A 62 -11.68 -10.74 -23.10
C LYS A 62 -10.23 -10.34 -22.86
N TYR A 63 -9.31 -11.25 -23.15
CA TYR A 63 -7.89 -10.91 -23.15
C TYR A 63 -7.59 -10.01 -24.35
N ILE A 64 -6.98 -8.84 -24.10
CA ILE A 64 -6.64 -7.84 -25.11
C ILE A 64 -5.17 -7.48 -24.95
N GLY A 65 -4.42 -7.44 -26.05
CA GLY A 65 -3.06 -6.91 -26.10
C GLY A 65 -3.04 -5.38 -26.16
N GLY A 66 -1.85 -4.78 -26.13
CA GLY A 66 -1.62 -3.34 -26.24
C GLY A 66 -1.31 -2.65 -24.93
N LYS A 67 -1.30 -1.32 -24.91
CA LYS A 67 -0.81 -0.49 -23.80
C LYS A 67 -1.52 -0.71 -22.45
N GLN A 68 -2.74 -1.20 -22.44
CA GLN A 68 -3.52 -1.49 -21.22
C GLN A 68 -3.68 -2.99 -20.97
N SER A 69 -2.77 -3.80 -21.53
CA SER A 69 -2.79 -5.26 -21.37
C SER A 69 -2.23 -5.70 -20.02
N VAL A 70 -2.57 -6.94 -19.66
CA VAL A 70 -1.98 -7.61 -18.49
C VAL A 70 -0.46 -7.70 -18.62
N PHE A 71 0.04 -7.93 -19.85
CA PHE A 71 1.47 -7.98 -20.13
C PHE A 71 2.16 -6.65 -19.78
N GLU A 72 1.66 -5.51 -20.27
CA GLU A 72 2.25 -4.20 -19.97
C GLU A 72 2.18 -3.86 -18.47
N TYR A 73 1.09 -4.24 -17.81
CA TYR A 73 0.98 -4.10 -16.36
C TYR A 73 2.04 -4.91 -15.62
N LEU A 74 2.25 -6.19 -15.99
CA LEU A 74 3.27 -7.04 -15.37
C LEU A 74 4.69 -6.58 -15.69
N LYS A 75 4.92 -6.07 -16.90
CA LYS A 75 6.18 -5.44 -17.30
C LYS A 75 6.51 -4.25 -16.40
N GLY A 76 5.55 -3.34 -16.20
CA GLY A 76 5.70 -2.23 -15.26
C GLY A 76 5.93 -2.70 -13.83
N THR A 77 5.23 -3.76 -13.41
CA THR A 77 5.40 -4.38 -12.08
C THR A 77 6.81 -4.94 -11.89
N ALA A 78 7.39 -5.59 -12.91
CA ALA A 78 8.75 -6.11 -12.85
C ALA A 78 9.81 -5.01 -12.72
N ILE A 79 9.59 -3.84 -13.36
CA ILE A 79 10.49 -2.69 -13.23
C ILE A 79 10.57 -2.19 -11.79
N VAL A 80 9.40 -2.06 -11.13
CA VAL A 80 9.32 -1.49 -9.78
C VAL A 80 9.49 -2.52 -8.67
N ASN A 81 9.59 -3.81 -9.03
CA ASN A 81 9.89 -4.91 -8.11
C ASN A 81 11.12 -5.71 -8.61
N PRO A 82 12.30 -5.12 -8.65
CA PRO A 82 13.50 -5.73 -9.25
C PRO A 82 13.97 -7.01 -8.52
N HIS A 83 13.46 -7.26 -7.32
CA HIS A 83 13.71 -8.46 -6.52
C HIS A 83 12.76 -9.63 -6.85
N ALA A 84 11.71 -9.38 -7.65
CA ALA A 84 10.73 -10.40 -8.00
C ALA A 84 11.04 -11.04 -9.36
N LYS A 85 10.89 -12.36 -9.44
CA LYS A 85 10.78 -13.08 -10.71
C LYS A 85 9.31 -13.20 -11.07
N ILE A 86 8.92 -12.69 -12.24
CA ILE A 86 7.54 -12.72 -12.70
C ILE A 86 7.45 -13.60 -13.94
N THR A 87 6.60 -14.63 -13.91
CA THR A 87 6.29 -15.45 -15.08
C THR A 87 4.86 -15.18 -15.50
N PHE A 88 4.69 -14.66 -16.69
CA PHE A 88 3.39 -14.45 -17.31
C PHE A 88 3.10 -15.55 -18.32
N VAL A 89 2.01 -16.26 -18.12
CA VAL A 89 1.53 -17.28 -19.04
C VAL A 89 0.27 -16.75 -19.72
N PRO A 90 0.34 -16.26 -20.98
CA PRO A 90 -0.83 -15.77 -21.69
C PRO A 90 -1.78 -16.93 -22.05
N PRO A 91 -3.08 -16.64 -22.37
CA PRO A 91 -4.02 -17.67 -22.82
C PRO A 91 -3.55 -18.42 -24.07
N GLU A 92 -2.84 -17.72 -24.96
CA GLU A 92 -2.23 -18.26 -26.16
C GLU A 92 -0.77 -17.78 -26.24
N GLY A 93 0.14 -18.66 -26.67
CA GLY A 93 1.56 -18.35 -26.82
C GLY A 93 2.46 -19.01 -25.77
N VAL A 94 3.69 -18.51 -25.67
CA VAL A 94 4.71 -19.04 -24.76
C VAL A 94 4.80 -18.22 -23.47
N PRO A 95 5.21 -18.83 -22.35
CA PRO A 95 5.47 -18.09 -21.12
C PRO A 95 6.54 -17.02 -21.32
N ILE A 96 6.30 -15.85 -20.76
CA ILE A 96 7.23 -14.73 -20.74
C ILE A 96 7.76 -14.58 -19.32
N VAL A 97 9.08 -14.54 -19.17
CA VAL A 97 9.73 -14.46 -17.85
C VAL A 97 10.47 -13.14 -17.72
N PHE A 98 10.15 -12.39 -16.67
CA PHE A 98 10.94 -11.26 -16.20
C PHE A 98 11.82 -11.76 -15.05
N GLU A 99 13.11 -11.90 -15.30
CA GLU A 99 14.06 -12.37 -14.31
C GLU A 99 14.32 -11.30 -13.24
N ARG A 100 14.85 -11.71 -12.09
CA ARG A 100 15.26 -10.78 -11.05
C ARG A 100 16.42 -9.90 -11.51
N ALA A 101 16.33 -8.62 -11.25
CA ALA A 101 17.41 -7.68 -11.42
C ALA A 101 18.28 -7.55 -10.15
N SER A 102 17.78 -8.02 -8.99
CA SER A 102 18.44 -7.96 -7.69
C SER A 102 17.92 -9.03 -6.75
N ASP A 103 18.80 -9.58 -5.92
CA ASP A 103 18.40 -10.45 -4.80
C ASP A 103 18.11 -9.68 -3.51
N GLN A 104 18.26 -8.36 -3.54
CA GLN A 104 17.97 -7.50 -2.41
C GLN A 104 16.45 -7.38 -2.21
N VAL A 105 15.95 -8.04 -1.18
CA VAL A 105 14.55 -7.92 -0.76
C VAL A 105 14.38 -6.59 0.00
N PRO A 106 13.29 -5.84 -0.25
CA PRO A 106 13.00 -4.63 0.50
C PRO A 106 12.90 -4.92 2.02
N PRO A 107 13.38 -4.02 2.88
CA PRO A 107 13.24 -4.19 4.32
C PRO A 107 11.76 -4.21 4.72
N PRO A 108 11.39 -5.00 5.75
CA PRO A 108 10.03 -4.97 6.29
C PRO A 108 9.63 -3.56 6.72
N THR A 109 8.45 -3.15 6.34
CA THR A 109 7.88 -1.87 6.80
C THR A 109 7.35 -1.99 8.22
N LYS A 110 7.36 -0.88 8.96
CA LYS A 110 6.78 -0.78 10.30
C LYS A 110 5.52 0.07 10.27
N PRO A 111 4.48 -0.27 11.04
CA PRO A 111 3.33 0.62 11.18
C PRO A 111 3.77 1.94 11.81
N VAL A 112 3.24 3.04 11.30
CA VAL A 112 3.43 4.38 11.86
C VAL A 112 2.06 5.00 12.15
N MET A 113 2.01 5.87 13.16
CA MET A 113 0.80 6.65 13.43
C MET A 113 0.59 7.67 12.30
N PRO A 114 -0.67 8.04 11.99
CA PRO A 114 -0.94 9.03 10.95
C PRO A 114 -0.26 10.36 11.29
N HIS A 115 0.25 11.02 10.26
CA HIS A 115 0.78 12.37 10.40
C HIS A 115 -0.39 13.36 10.50
N PRO A 116 -0.33 14.40 11.35
CA PRO A 116 -1.44 15.34 11.52
C PRO A 116 -1.77 16.15 10.28
N GLU A 117 -0.82 16.27 9.34
CA GLU A 117 -1.05 16.93 8.07
C GLU A 117 -2.01 16.13 7.20
N GLY A 118 -3.07 16.78 6.71
CA GLY A 118 -4.04 16.18 5.79
C GLY A 118 -5.09 15.28 6.44
N VAL A 119 -5.10 15.16 7.77
CA VAL A 119 -6.17 14.45 8.50
C VAL A 119 -7.47 15.25 8.35
N GLU A 120 -8.55 14.54 8.03
CA GLU A 120 -9.86 15.17 7.84
C GLU A 120 -10.67 15.25 9.15
N LEU A 121 -11.64 16.17 9.18
CA LEU A 121 -12.46 16.42 10.37
C LEU A 121 -13.22 15.16 10.87
N GLY A 122 -13.78 14.39 9.93
CA GLY A 122 -14.49 13.15 10.26
C GLY A 122 -13.57 12.08 10.84
N GLU A 123 -12.34 12.01 10.33
CA GLU A 123 -11.32 11.09 10.82
C GLU A 123 -10.88 11.46 12.25
N LEU A 124 -10.55 12.74 12.50
CA LEU A 124 -10.19 13.21 13.84
C LEU A 124 -11.31 12.93 14.86
N LEU A 125 -12.57 13.20 14.50
CA LEU A 125 -13.71 12.89 15.39
C LEU A 125 -13.88 11.39 15.63
N SER A 126 -13.66 10.57 14.61
CA SER A 126 -13.71 9.12 14.75
C SER A 126 -12.59 8.62 15.68
N MET A 127 -11.36 9.08 15.49
CA MET A 127 -10.24 8.76 16.37
C MET A 127 -10.51 9.20 17.81
N ALA A 128 -10.99 10.43 18.01
CA ALA A 128 -11.33 10.95 19.34
C ALA A 128 -12.46 10.17 20.03
N LYS A 129 -13.39 9.57 19.28
CA LYS A 129 -14.48 8.76 19.80
C LYS A 129 -14.01 7.40 20.32
N TYR A 130 -13.02 6.79 19.65
CA TYR A 130 -12.59 5.42 19.92
C TYR A 130 -11.27 5.33 20.71
N THR A 131 -10.60 6.45 20.95
CA THR A 131 -9.36 6.46 21.72
C THR A 131 -9.56 6.08 23.18
N GLU A 132 -8.56 5.44 23.76
CA GLU A 132 -8.49 5.16 25.20
C GLU A 132 -7.90 6.33 26.02
N SER A 133 -7.39 7.35 25.35
CA SER A 133 -6.80 8.51 25.98
C SER A 133 -7.82 9.30 26.79
N LEU A 134 -7.44 9.69 28.01
CA LEU A 134 -8.30 10.46 28.91
C LEU A 134 -8.15 11.97 28.78
N LYS A 135 -7.09 12.44 28.10
CA LYS A 135 -6.75 13.85 27.95
C LYS A 135 -6.46 14.16 26.49
N MET A 136 -6.77 15.39 26.06
CA MET A 136 -6.47 15.83 24.68
C MET A 136 -4.97 15.78 24.39
N THR A 137 -4.11 16.17 25.34
CA THR A 137 -2.66 16.11 25.13
C THR A 137 -2.16 14.69 24.91
N SER A 138 -2.66 13.71 25.69
CA SER A 138 -2.32 12.30 25.51
C SER A 138 -2.85 11.77 24.17
N PHE A 139 -4.08 12.08 23.83
CA PHE A 139 -4.69 11.73 22.55
C PHE A 139 -3.85 12.21 21.38
N LEU A 140 -3.52 13.51 21.35
CA LEU A 140 -2.75 14.08 20.25
C LEU A 140 -1.34 13.46 20.14
N SER A 141 -0.70 13.16 21.27
CA SER A 141 0.66 12.62 21.26
C SER A 141 0.73 11.10 21.06
N SER A 142 -0.35 10.34 21.30
CA SER A 142 -0.38 8.89 21.11
C SER A 142 -0.98 8.44 19.80
N GLU A 143 -1.92 9.21 19.23
CA GLU A 143 -2.62 8.84 18.02
C GLU A 143 -2.00 9.45 16.74
N PHE A 144 -1.10 10.42 16.90
CA PHE A 144 -0.45 11.08 15.78
C PHE A 144 1.07 10.99 15.86
N SER A 145 1.70 10.70 14.74
CA SER A 145 3.15 10.77 14.62
C SER A 145 3.64 12.22 14.71
N ARG A 146 4.89 12.39 15.18
CA ARG A 146 5.54 13.70 15.29
C ARG A 146 4.88 14.73 16.21
N ILE A 147 3.86 14.36 16.96
CA ILE A 147 3.29 15.22 18.01
C ILE A 147 3.84 14.80 19.38
N SER A 148 4.78 15.59 19.90
CA SER A 148 5.25 15.45 21.28
C SER A 148 4.25 16.08 22.26
N ASN A 149 4.36 15.75 23.55
CA ASN A 149 3.51 16.37 24.59
C ASN A 149 3.59 17.90 24.60
N ARG A 150 4.75 18.49 24.23
CA ARG A 150 4.90 19.95 24.09
C ARG A 150 4.07 20.47 22.94
N VAL A 151 4.16 19.83 21.77
CA VAL A 151 3.38 20.19 20.58
C VAL A 151 1.89 20.00 20.84
N ALA A 152 1.49 18.91 21.50
CA ALA A 152 0.09 18.67 21.86
C ALA A 152 -0.50 19.77 22.75
N LYS A 153 0.26 20.28 23.72
CA LYS A 153 -0.15 21.42 24.55
C LYS A 153 -0.31 22.69 23.71
N GLU A 154 0.66 23.00 22.85
CA GLU A 154 0.63 24.14 21.96
C GLU A 154 -0.58 24.08 21.00
N VAL A 155 -0.90 22.92 20.46
CA VAL A 155 -2.11 22.70 19.63
C VAL A 155 -3.38 22.96 20.47
N CYS A 156 -3.46 22.45 21.69
CA CYS A 156 -4.62 22.66 22.56
C CYS A 156 -4.80 24.16 22.89
N GLU A 157 -3.72 24.86 23.19
CA GLU A 157 -3.75 26.31 23.48
C GLU A 157 -4.22 27.12 22.27
N LEU A 158 -3.67 26.87 21.08
CA LEU A 158 -4.06 27.53 19.84
C LEU A 158 -5.50 27.22 19.42
N ALA A 159 -5.98 26.03 19.73
CA ALA A 159 -7.34 25.58 19.42
C ALA A 159 -8.38 26.07 20.46
N GLY A 160 -7.94 26.61 21.60
CA GLY A 160 -8.83 26.96 22.71
C GLY A 160 -9.49 25.74 23.37
N VAL A 161 -8.87 24.57 23.30
CA VAL A 161 -9.37 23.31 23.87
C VAL A 161 -8.58 22.98 25.14
N PRO A 162 -9.26 22.73 26.29
CA PRO A 162 -8.56 22.39 27.50
C PRO A 162 -7.67 21.14 27.35
N PRO A 163 -6.36 21.18 27.71
CA PRO A 163 -5.46 20.03 27.59
C PRO A 163 -5.94 18.78 28.31
N GLU A 164 -6.67 18.95 29.41
CA GLU A 164 -7.23 17.89 30.26
C GLU A 164 -8.61 17.40 29.82
N GLN A 165 -9.21 18.01 28.79
CA GLN A 165 -10.50 17.58 28.25
C GLN A 165 -10.41 16.16 27.71
N ARG A 166 -11.48 15.36 27.92
CA ARG A 166 -11.57 14.04 27.29
C ARG A 166 -11.78 14.16 25.79
N PRO A 167 -11.02 13.46 24.95
CA PRO A 167 -11.22 13.46 23.48
C PRO A 167 -12.65 13.09 23.07
N THR A 168 -13.28 12.14 23.76
CA THR A 168 -14.66 11.71 23.50
C THR A 168 -15.72 12.81 23.67
N LYS A 169 -15.35 13.93 24.31
CA LYS A 169 -16.21 15.12 24.47
C LYS A 169 -15.91 16.24 23.47
N LEU A 170 -15.05 15.96 22.49
CA LEU A 170 -14.67 16.94 21.47
C LEU A 170 -15.88 17.28 20.60
N THR A 171 -16.24 18.56 20.53
CA THR A 171 -17.31 19.04 19.64
C THR A 171 -16.80 19.17 18.20
N LEU A 172 -17.73 19.25 17.25
CA LEU A 172 -17.39 19.47 15.85
C LEU A 172 -16.58 20.78 15.66
N GLU A 173 -16.97 21.84 16.34
CA GLU A 173 -16.30 23.14 16.30
C GLU A 173 -14.88 23.05 16.89
N GLN A 174 -14.74 22.42 18.05
CA GLN A 174 -13.43 22.20 18.68
C GLN A 174 -12.52 21.34 17.81
N ALA A 175 -13.05 20.28 17.17
CA ALA A 175 -12.28 19.45 16.27
C ALA A 175 -11.76 20.25 15.06
N GLY A 176 -12.58 21.13 14.48
CA GLY A 176 -12.16 22.06 13.45
C GLY A 176 -11.04 22.98 13.91
N ALA A 177 -11.16 23.55 15.11
CA ALA A 177 -10.13 24.39 15.71
C ALA A 177 -8.82 23.64 15.96
N VAL A 178 -8.87 22.37 16.39
CA VAL A 178 -7.70 21.53 16.57
C VAL A 178 -6.98 21.27 15.24
N LEU A 179 -7.72 20.96 14.17
CA LEU A 179 -7.13 20.79 12.84
C LEU A 179 -6.44 22.07 12.33
N GLU A 180 -7.08 23.21 12.50
CA GLU A 180 -6.47 24.48 12.12
C GLU A 180 -5.26 24.85 12.98
N ALA A 181 -5.25 24.48 14.26
CA ALA A 181 -4.09 24.63 15.13
C ALA A 181 -2.92 23.73 14.70
N MET A 182 -3.20 22.48 14.34
CA MET A 182 -2.19 21.54 13.82
C MET A 182 -1.49 22.08 12.57
N LYS A 183 -2.18 22.78 11.69
CA LYS A 183 -1.59 23.39 10.49
C LYS A 183 -0.66 24.57 10.80
N LYS A 184 -0.86 25.24 11.94
CA LYS A 184 -0.08 26.42 12.35
C LYS A 184 1.17 26.07 13.16
N VAL A 185 1.16 24.93 13.84
CA VAL A 185 2.29 24.48 14.63
C VAL A 185 3.35 23.84 13.74
N ARG A 186 4.63 24.09 14.05
CA ARG A 186 5.74 23.46 13.34
C ARG A 186 5.86 21.98 13.73
N ILE A 187 5.40 21.11 12.87
CA ILE A 187 5.53 19.66 13.02
C ILE A 187 6.68 19.17 12.14
N MET A 188 7.45 18.19 12.64
CA MET A 188 8.54 17.56 11.88
C MET A 188 7.99 16.78 10.67
N ALA A 189 8.87 16.54 9.69
CA ALA A 189 8.56 15.69 8.54
C ALA A 189 8.01 14.32 8.96
N PRO A 190 7.15 13.68 8.14
CA PRO A 190 6.54 12.41 8.49
C PRO A 190 7.56 11.30 8.71
N GLU A 191 7.18 10.30 9.50
CA GLU A 191 7.93 9.05 9.60
C GLU A 191 7.80 8.27 8.30
N THR A 192 8.89 7.63 7.87
CA THR A 192 8.94 6.88 6.61
C THR A 192 9.15 5.38 6.80
N ASP A 193 9.16 4.90 8.04
CA ASP A 193 9.36 3.49 8.38
C ASP A 193 8.27 2.56 7.81
N CYS A 194 7.09 3.11 7.48
CA CYS A 194 6.02 2.40 6.79
C CYS A 194 6.21 2.31 5.26
N LEU A 195 7.20 3.00 4.71
CA LEU A 195 7.47 3.03 3.28
C LEU A 195 8.63 2.08 2.94
N SER A 196 8.56 1.52 1.74
CA SER A 196 9.61 0.68 1.17
C SER A 196 10.03 1.24 -0.19
N PRO A 197 10.84 2.32 -0.21
CA PRO A 197 11.31 2.90 -1.46
C PRO A 197 12.17 1.90 -2.23
N ILE A 198 12.08 1.93 -3.56
CA ILE A 198 12.86 1.08 -4.45
C ILE A 198 14.32 1.54 -4.45
N GLY A 199 14.52 2.85 -4.49
CA GLY A 199 15.82 3.50 -4.58
C GLY A 199 16.34 3.59 -6.02
N GLU A 200 17.09 4.65 -6.28
CA GLU A 200 17.58 5.01 -7.62
C GLU A 200 18.36 3.89 -8.31
N THR A 201 19.19 3.18 -7.56
CA THR A 201 20.01 2.07 -8.08
C THR A 201 19.14 0.91 -8.57
N LEU A 202 18.12 0.53 -7.79
CA LEU A 202 17.24 -0.59 -8.14
C LEU A 202 16.27 -0.21 -9.26
N ILE A 203 15.78 1.02 -9.30
CA ILE A 203 14.97 1.53 -10.42
C ILE A 203 15.78 1.43 -11.72
N ARG A 204 17.03 1.88 -11.71
CA ARG A 204 17.91 1.77 -12.88
C ARG A 204 18.15 0.32 -13.32
N LYS A 205 18.36 -0.59 -12.37
CA LYS A 205 18.52 -2.02 -12.65
C LYS A 205 17.25 -2.61 -13.22
N GLY A 206 16.08 -2.31 -12.64
CA GLY A 206 14.77 -2.78 -13.10
C GLY A 206 14.48 -2.33 -14.53
N LEU A 207 14.70 -1.05 -14.84
CA LEU A 207 14.55 -0.52 -16.19
C LEU A 207 15.45 -1.25 -17.20
N LYS A 208 16.74 -1.42 -16.90
CA LYS A 208 17.67 -2.13 -17.78
C LYS A 208 17.27 -3.60 -17.96
N ASN A 209 16.89 -4.28 -16.88
CA ASN A 209 16.55 -5.69 -16.92
C ASN A 209 15.30 -5.97 -17.79
N VAL A 210 14.27 -5.15 -17.64
CA VAL A 210 13.01 -5.32 -18.36
C VAL A 210 13.09 -4.89 -19.81
N LEU A 211 13.91 -3.87 -20.11
CA LEU A 211 14.17 -3.45 -21.50
C LEU A 211 15.09 -4.42 -22.23
N GLY A 212 15.93 -5.17 -21.51
CA GLY A 212 16.83 -6.15 -22.11
C GLY A 212 17.74 -5.54 -23.17
N ASP A 213 17.74 -6.13 -24.35
CA ASP A 213 18.55 -5.71 -25.49
C ASP A 213 17.99 -4.53 -26.30
N VAL A 214 16.79 -4.01 -25.90
CA VAL A 214 16.22 -2.82 -26.56
C VAL A 214 17.14 -1.63 -26.36
N LYS A 215 17.65 -1.10 -27.47
CA LYS A 215 18.57 0.01 -27.45
C LYS A 215 17.84 1.32 -27.14
N ALA A 216 18.00 1.79 -25.91
CA ALA A 216 17.58 3.11 -25.52
C ALA A 216 18.70 4.13 -25.84
N GLU A 217 18.31 5.31 -26.26
CA GLU A 217 19.23 6.41 -26.51
C GLU A 217 19.75 7.02 -25.22
N PHE A 218 18.84 7.17 -24.23
CA PHE A 218 19.17 7.83 -22.98
C PHE A 218 18.48 7.22 -21.77
N TYR A 219 19.24 7.05 -20.69
CA TYR A 219 18.78 6.68 -19.36
C TYR A 219 18.94 7.88 -18.42
N ALA A 220 17.85 8.57 -18.10
CA ALA A 220 17.90 9.63 -17.10
C ALA A 220 18.26 9.06 -15.72
N PRO A 221 19.08 9.75 -14.91
CA PRO A 221 19.28 9.36 -13.52
C PRO A 221 17.95 9.29 -12.80
N PRO A 222 17.60 8.17 -12.15
CA PRO A 222 16.41 8.13 -11.34
C PRO A 222 16.46 9.14 -10.18
N ILE A 223 15.32 9.62 -9.76
CA ILE A 223 15.20 10.64 -8.70
C ILE A 223 14.21 10.13 -7.66
N THR A 224 14.58 10.22 -6.39
CA THR A 224 13.69 10.02 -5.23
C THR A 224 13.37 11.39 -4.62
N ARG A 225 12.09 11.71 -4.49
CA ARG A 225 11.63 12.98 -3.91
C ARG A 225 11.52 12.89 -2.39
N GLU A 226 11.59 14.03 -1.72
CA GLU A 226 11.33 14.12 -0.29
C GLU A 226 9.94 13.59 0.07
N PRO A 227 9.79 12.92 1.23
CA PRO A 227 8.50 12.43 1.70
C PRO A 227 7.46 13.53 1.81
N LYS A 228 6.24 13.21 1.41
CA LYS A 228 5.05 14.05 1.54
C LYS A 228 3.95 13.28 2.26
N VAL A 229 2.90 13.99 2.64
CA VAL A 229 1.74 13.42 3.32
C VAL A 229 0.48 13.68 2.51
N PHE A 230 -0.38 12.68 2.43
CA PHE A 230 -1.73 12.79 1.91
C PHE A 230 -2.70 12.07 2.86
N ALA A 231 -3.72 12.80 3.34
CA ALA A 231 -4.70 12.28 4.31
C ALA A 231 -4.04 11.54 5.50
N GLY A 232 -3.04 12.17 6.15
CA GLY A 232 -2.30 11.60 7.26
C GLY A 232 -1.28 10.50 6.91
N ASN A 233 -1.28 10.00 5.66
CA ASN A 233 -0.40 8.91 5.23
C ASN A 233 0.83 9.45 4.51
N PRO A 234 2.05 9.08 4.93
CA PRO A 234 3.27 9.45 4.24
C PRO A 234 3.38 8.71 2.90
N PHE A 235 3.99 9.35 1.92
CA PHE A 235 4.36 8.73 0.65
C PHE A 235 5.64 9.32 0.08
N ILE A 236 6.31 8.54 -0.77
CA ILE A 236 7.51 8.95 -1.53
C ILE A 236 7.24 8.74 -3.02
N VAL A 237 7.69 9.67 -3.85
CA VAL A 237 7.64 9.55 -5.31
C VAL A 237 9.03 9.28 -5.83
N GLU A 238 9.17 8.21 -6.59
CA GLU A 238 10.40 7.84 -7.28
C GLU A 238 10.14 7.82 -8.79
N VAL A 239 11.07 8.35 -9.57
CA VAL A 239 10.92 8.49 -11.02
C VAL A 239 12.16 7.95 -11.72
N GLY A 240 11.97 7.08 -12.69
CA GLY A 240 12.98 6.64 -13.64
C GLY A 240 12.47 6.83 -15.07
N ILE A 241 13.30 7.38 -15.94
CA ILE A 241 12.95 7.67 -17.33
C ILE A 241 14.00 7.09 -18.26
N VAL A 242 13.52 6.41 -19.29
CA VAL A 242 14.32 5.90 -20.40
C VAL A 242 13.61 6.30 -21.69
N TYR A 243 14.34 6.81 -22.66
CA TYR A 243 13.75 7.23 -23.92
C TYR A 243 14.69 7.11 -25.11
N GLY A 244 14.10 7.22 -26.31
CA GLY A 244 14.79 7.22 -27.60
C GLY A 244 15.23 5.84 -28.08
N GLY A 245 15.84 5.80 -29.24
CA GLY A 245 16.25 4.57 -29.89
C GLY A 245 15.05 3.72 -30.34
N GLU A 246 15.04 2.46 -29.91
CA GLU A 246 14.00 1.47 -30.28
C GLU A 246 12.76 1.52 -29.36
N LEU A 247 12.69 2.50 -28.44
CA LEU A 247 11.58 2.63 -27.48
C LEU A 247 10.38 3.44 -27.99
N SER A 248 10.40 3.93 -29.21
CA SER A 248 9.36 4.77 -29.81
C SER A 248 8.07 4.03 -30.14
#